data_0c0eee9d2dfdfc793905dd54bbbe2575
#
_entry.id   0c0eee9d2dfdfc793905dd54bbbe2575
#
_cell.length_a   1.000
_cell.length_b   1.000
_cell.length_c   1.000
_cell.angle_alpha   90.00
_cell.angle_beta   90.00
_cell.angle_gamma   90.00
#
_symmetry.space_group_name_H-M   'P 1'
#
loop_
_entity.id
_entity.type
_entity.pdbx_description
1 polymer ?
#
loop_
_entity_poly.entity_id
_entity_poly.type
_entity_poly.pdbx_seq_one_letter_code
_entity_poly.pdbx_strand_id
1 'polypeptide(L)'
;MESSTKYLEERLKLTVNREKSRTVSVFAIRNFKFLGFALGRNGKGIYVRVHPESWKKFKSRLKELSSRKRCQSIKPSLEKIKVYARGWLNYYGIASMKNNIDDINGWLYHRIRMCIWKQWKLPRTKKRNLIKMGIHEYYANMAANCRRGHWYCANLTTVKKAMTKERLINSGFYDLATAYQSVHVNY
;
A
#
# COMPACT_ATOMS: atom_id res chain seq x y z
N MET A 1 20.96 18.63 24.46
CA MET A 1 19.92 19.58 23.98
C MET A 1 20.39 21.02 24.06
N GLU A 2 20.98 21.45 25.17
CA GLU A 2 21.46 22.83 25.40
C GLU A 2 22.45 23.30 24.32
N SER A 3 23.46 22.48 23.99
CA SER A 3 24.46 22.81 22.99
C SER A 3 23.82 23.03 21.59
N SER A 4 22.85 22.19 21.20
CA SER A 4 22.15 22.35 19.88
C SER A 4 21.26 23.59 19.91
N THR A 5 20.57 23.86 21.02
CA THR A 5 19.75 25.07 21.18
C THR A 5 20.58 26.33 21.08
N LYS A 6 21.71 26.39 21.77
CA LYS A 6 22.65 27.49 21.71
C LYS A 6 23.14 27.76 20.28
N TYR A 7 23.51 26.71 19.55
CA TYR A 7 23.94 26.84 18.15
C TYR A 7 22.82 27.40 17.26
N LEU A 8 21.58 26.91 17.41
CA LEU A 8 20.44 27.37 16.63
C LEU A 8 20.08 28.83 16.93
N GLU A 9 20.12 29.24 18.19
CA GLU A 9 19.75 30.59 18.63
C GLU A 9 20.86 31.59 18.34
N GLU A 10 22.14 31.26 18.63
CA GLU A 10 23.24 32.20 18.48
C GLU A 10 23.74 32.30 17.03
N ARG A 11 23.92 31.18 16.32
CA ARG A 11 24.45 31.16 14.95
C ARG A 11 23.41 31.34 13.87
N LEU A 12 22.28 30.62 13.99
CA LEU A 12 21.25 30.63 12.96
C LEU A 12 20.13 31.63 13.23
N LYS A 13 20.15 32.32 14.38
CA LYS A 13 19.12 33.31 14.81
C LYS A 13 17.69 32.73 14.77
N LEU A 14 17.56 31.42 15.04
CA LEU A 14 16.29 30.71 15.07
C LEU A 14 15.79 30.57 16.51
N THR A 15 14.51 30.79 16.74
CA THR A 15 13.90 30.59 18.06
C THR A 15 13.51 29.13 18.26
N VAL A 16 14.06 28.47 19.28
CA VAL A 16 13.78 27.09 19.62
C VAL A 16 12.56 26.98 20.53
N ASN A 17 11.49 26.30 20.05
CA ASN A 17 10.33 26.02 20.91
C ASN A 17 10.67 24.89 21.89
N ARG A 18 10.94 25.23 23.13
CA ARG A 18 11.35 24.29 24.20
C ARG A 18 10.28 23.26 24.56
N GLU A 19 9.01 23.60 24.48
CA GLU A 19 7.89 22.67 24.75
C GLU A 19 7.78 21.56 23.73
N LYS A 20 8.10 21.85 22.44
CA LYS A 20 8.05 20.90 21.33
C LYS A 20 9.37 20.19 21.08
N SER A 21 10.47 20.67 21.69
CA SER A 21 11.81 20.13 21.51
C SER A 21 12.14 19.16 22.65
N ARG A 22 12.54 17.95 22.30
CA ARG A 22 12.91 16.92 23.27
C ARG A 22 14.04 16.06 22.76
N THR A 23 14.88 15.60 23.67
CA THR A 23 15.84 14.53 23.41
C THR A 23 15.19 13.18 23.69
N VAL A 24 15.47 12.19 22.87
CA VAL A 24 14.95 10.84 23.03
C VAL A 24 16.13 9.88 23.16
N SER A 25 16.10 9.05 24.21
CA SER A 25 17.12 8.00 24.40
C SER A 25 17.06 6.99 23.26
N VAL A 26 18.22 6.50 22.83
CA VAL A 26 18.37 5.42 21.85
C VAL A 26 17.59 4.15 22.27
N PHE A 27 17.40 3.94 23.58
CA PHE A 27 16.62 2.83 24.12
C PHE A 27 15.11 3.05 24.06
N ALA A 28 14.64 4.31 23.94
CA ALA A 28 13.22 4.69 23.84
C ALA A 28 12.77 5.04 22.39
N ILE A 29 13.55 4.68 21.40
CA ILE A 29 13.36 4.97 19.97
C ILE A 29 11.99 4.52 19.42
N ARG A 30 11.39 3.46 19.98
CA ARG A 30 10.12 2.90 19.47
C ARG A 30 8.95 3.89 19.47
N ASN A 31 8.95 4.84 20.40
CA ASN A 31 7.90 5.85 20.56
C ASN A 31 8.24 7.18 19.88
N PHE A 32 9.39 7.25 19.22
CA PHE A 32 9.80 8.44 18.50
C PHE A 32 8.97 8.60 17.22
N LYS A 33 8.36 9.78 17.08
CA LYS A 33 7.60 10.14 15.87
C LYS A 33 8.03 11.53 15.42
N PHE A 34 8.53 11.63 14.21
CA PHE A 34 8.91 12.89 13.59
C PHE A 34 8.47 12.89 12.13
N LEU A 35 7.65 13.84 11.71
CA LEU A 35 7.11 13.97 10.35
C LEU A 35 6.48 12.68 9.80
N GLY A 36 5.91 11.85 10.65
CA GLY A 36 5.33 10.56 10.26
C GLY A 36 6.32 9.40 10.14
N PHE A 37 7.60 9.66 10.38
CA PHE A 37 8.64 8.65 10.50
C PHE A 37 8.82 8.20 11.95
N ALA A 38 9.46 7.07 12.10
CA ALA A 38 9.94 6.53 13.35
C ALA A 38 11.34 5.95 13.14
N LEU A 39 12.07 5.73 14.21
CA LEU A 39 13.36 5.06 14.15
C LEU A 39 13.21 3.59 14.57
N GLY A 40 13.97 2.72 13.97
CA GLY A 40 14.12 1.33 14.35
C GLY A 40 15.59 1.00 14.61
N ARG A 41 15.84 -0.08 15.33
CA ARG A 41 17.19 -0.60 15.57
C ARG A 41 17.25 -2.04 15.11
N ASN A 42 18.30 -2.39 14.41
CA ASN A 42 18.66 -3.76 14.02
C ASN A 42 20.13 -4.03 14.36
N GLY A 43 20.63 -5.22 14.05
CA GLY A 43 22.04 -5.58 14.28
C GLY A 43 23.07 -4.71 13.53
N LYS A 44 22.64 -4.00 12.49
CA LYS A 44 23.48 -3.09 11.69
C LYS A 44 23.43 -1.63 12.18
N GLY A 45 22.55 -1.31 13.15
CA GLY A 45 22.42 0.05 13.66
C GLY A 45 21.00 0.60 13.66
N ILE A 46 20.88 1.93 13.61
CA ILE A 46 19.61 2.66 13.59
C ILE A 46 19.17 2.87 12.13
N TYR A 47 17.91 2.63 11.84
CA TYR A 47 17.31 2.87 10.52
C TYR A 47 16.00 3.66 10.62
N VAL A 48 15.68 4.38 9.54
CA VAL A 48 14.42 5.11 9.42
C VAL A 48 13.32 4.15 8.99
N ARG A 49 12.19 4.20 9.69
CA ARG A 49 10.96 3.47 9.34
C ARG A 49 9.75 4.40 9.33
N VAL A 50 8.69 3.99 8.67
CA VAL A 50 7.42 4.71 8.71
C VAL A 50 6.70 4.45 10.04
N HIS A 51 6.15 5.49 10.64
CA HIS A 51 5.40 5.37 11.89
C HIS A 51 4.11 4.55 11.69
N PRO A 52 3.70 3.68 12.65
CA PRO A 52 2.51 2.83 12.52
C PRO A 52 1.22 3.57 12.19
N GLU A 53 1.03 4.78 12.73
CA GLU A 53 -0.14 5.61 12.40
C GLU A 53 -0.15 6.06 10.94
N SER A 54 1.02 6.37 10.36
CA SER A 54 1.14 6.73 8.94
C SER A 54 0.77 5.55 8.05
N TRP A 55 1.18 4.32 8.42
CA TRP A 55 0.74 3.09 7.77
C TRP A 55 -0.76 2.86 7.88
N LYS A 56 -1.34 3.06 9.05
CA LYS A 56 -2.79 2.93 9.28
C LYS A 56 -3.57 3.91 8.39
N LYS A 57 -3.12 5.17 8.31
CA LYS A 57 -3.72 6.19 7.42
C LYS A 57 -3.60 5.80 5.95
N PHE A 58 -2.42 5.36 5.51
CA PHE A 58 -2.19 4.89 4.14
C PHE A 58 -3.11 3.74 3.76
N LYS A 59 -3.14 2.68 4.56
CA LYS A 59 -4.00 1.51 4.34
C LYS A 59 -5.48 1.86 4.37
N SER A 60 -5.90 2.75 5.27
CA SER A 60 -7.29 3.24 5.36
C SER A 60 -7.69 3.98 4.07
N ARG A 61 -6.85 4.86 3.56
CA ARG A 61 -7.11 5.60 2.32
C ARG A 61 -7.15 4.68 1.09
N LEU A 62 -6.21 3.74 0.99
CA LEU A 62 -6.25 2.72 -0.07
C LEU A 62 -7.53 1.86 0.01
N LYS A 63 -7.98 1.51 1.24
CA LYS A 63 -9.24 0.80 1.47
C LYS A 63 -10.44 1.59 0.98
N GLU A 64 -10.46 2.88 1.18
CA GLU A 64 -11.52 3.77 0.71
C GLU A 64 -11.53 3.85 -0.82
N LEU A 65 -10.37 4.13 -1.45
CA LEU A 65 -10.22 4.25 -2.90
C LEU A 65 -10.54 2.94 -3.63
N SER A 66 -10.24 1.79 -3.03
CA SER A 66 -10.56 0.45 -3.54
C SER A 66 -11.88 -0.12 -2.98
N SER A 67 -12.81 0.75 -2.58
CA SER A 67 -14.09 0.30 -2.02
C SER A 67 -15.01 -0.24 -3.12
N ARG A 68 -15.47 -1.50 -2.95
CA ARG A 68 -16.43 -2.14 -3.85
C ARG A 68 -17.78 -1.42 -3.98
N LYS A 69 -18.11 -0.53 -3.03
CA LYS A 69 -19.35 0.26 -3.08
C LYS A 69 -19.19 1.45 -4.04
N ARG A 70 -18.01 2.07 -4.07
CA ARG A 70 -17.68 3.27 -4.86
C ARG A 70 -17.07 2.93 -6.22
N CYS A 71 -16.59 1.71 -6.42
CA CYS A 71 -15.91 1.27 -7.65
C CYS A 71 -16.95 0.90 -8.72
N GLN A 72 -17.55 1.90 -9.37
CA GLN A 72 -18.44 1.68 -10.52
C GLN A 72 -17.64 1.29 -11.78
N SER A 73 -16.49 1.90 -11.98
CA SER A 73 -15.51 1.54 -13.01
C SER A 73 -14.13 1.32 -12.37
N ILE A 74 -13.40 0.31 -12.85
CA ILE A 74 -12.08 -0.01 -12.28
C ILE A 74 -11.01 1.00 -12.67
N LYS A 75 -11.01 1.50 -13.91
CA LYS A 75 -9.98 2.40 -14.43
C LYS A 75 -9.83 3.70 -13.61
N PRO A 76 -10.90 4.49 -13.35
CA PRO A 76 -10.79 5.68 -12.51
C PRO A 76 -10.33 5.39 -11.09
N SER A 77 -10.70 4.22 -10.54
CA SER A 77 -10.25 3.82 -9.21
C SER A 77 -8.77 3.50 -9.17
N LEU A 78 -8.24 2.82 -10.19
CA LEU A 78 -6.81 2.55 -10.33
C LEU A 78 -5.99 3.84 -10.45
N GLU A 79 -6.47 4.81 -11.24
CA GLU A 79 -5.77 6.09 -11.38
C GLU A 79 -5.73 6.89 -10.07
N LYS A 80 -6.84 6.95 -9.33
CA LYS A 80 -6.86 7.58 -7.99
C LYS A 80 -5.91 6.90 -7.02
N ILE A 81 -5.84 5.56 -7.04
CA ILE A 81 -4.90 4.79 -6.22
C ILE A 81 -3.47 5.13 -6.62
N LYS A 82 -3.16 5.15 -7.92
CA LYS A 82 -1.84 5.47 -8.47
C LYS A 82 -1.35 6.85 -8.01
N VAL A 83 -2.17 7.89 -8.21
CA VAL A 83 -1.83 9.27 -7.81
C VAL A 83 -1.55 9.35 -6.32
N TYR A 84 -2.43 8.80 -5.48
CA TYR A 84 -2.27 8.81 -4.04
C TYR A 84 -1.04 8.02 -3.57
N ALA A 85 -0.87 6.80 -4.08
CA ALA A 85 0.22 5.92 -3.68
C ALA A 85 1.58 6.45 -4.13
N ARG A 86 1.68 7.04 -5.34
CA ARG A 86 2.90 7.69 -5.84
C ARG A 86 3.33 8.84 -4.94
N GLY A 87 2.41 9.75 -4.58
CA GLY A 87 2.73 10.86 -3.69
C GLY A 87 3.20 10.37 -2.30
N TRP A 88 2.55 9.34 -1.77
CA TRP A 88 2.93 8.74 -0.49
C TRP A 88 4.32 8.05 -0.55
N LEU A 89 4.59 7.29 -1.62
CA LEU A 89 5.90 6.64 -1.81
C LEU A 89 7.03 7.63 -2.02
N ASN A 90 6.79 8.72 -2.75
CA ASN A 90 7.80 9.76 -2.93
C ASN A 90 8.19 10.42 -1.60
N TYR A 91 7.24 10.58 -0.67
CA TYR A 91 7.51 11.15 0.65
C TYR A 91 8.19 10.14 1.59
N TYR A 92 7.67 8.91 1.66
CA TYR A 92 8.16 7.90 2.60
C TYR A 92 9.22 6.96 2.04
N GLY A 93 9.61 7.09 0.78
CA GLY A 93 10.52 6.18 0.08
C GLY A 93 11.92 6.03 0.71
N ILE A 94 12.36 7.04 1.46
CA ILE A 94 13.62 6.99 2.23
C ILE A 94 13.59 5.96 3.37
N ALA A 95 12.39 5.58 3.84
CA ALA A 95 12.25 4.65 4.95
C ALA A 95 12.42 3.20 4.50
N SER A 96 13.04 2.38 5.34
CA SER A 96 13.15 0.94 5.14
C SER A 96 11.79 0.27 5.41
N MET A 97 11.08 -0.18 4.35
CA MET A 97 9.71 -0.65 4.45
C MET A 97 9.31 -1.77 3.47
N LYS A 98 10.27 -2.48 2.88
CA LYS A 98 10.04 -3.49 1.85
C LYS A 98 8.92 -4.48 2.21
N ASN A 99 9.04 -5.16 3.35
CA ASN A 99 8.05 -6.18 3.76
C ASN A 99 6.64 -5.61 3.90
N ASN A 100 6.51 -4.41 4.48
CA ASN A 100 5.22 -3.76 4.67
C ASN A 100 4.59 -3.35 3.33
N ILE A 101 5.41 -2.93 2.36
CA ILE A 101 4.96 -2.61 1.00
C ILE A 101 4.49 -3.88 0.30
N ASP A 102 5.23 -4.98 0.40
CA ASP A 102 4.85 -6.26 -0.22
C ASP A 102 3.52 -6.78 0.33
N ASP A 103 3.31 -6.70 1.64
CA ASP A 103 2.05 -7.07 2.30
C ASP A 103 0.87 -6.21 1.83
N ILE A 104 1.04 -4.89 1.81
CA ILE A 104 0.00 -3.97 1.35
C ILE A 104 -0.28 -4.16 -0.14
N ASN A 105 0.74 -4.37 -0.94
CA ASN A 105 0.63 -4.62 -2.36
C ASN A 105 -0.18 -5.90 -2.65
N GLY A 106 0.15 -7.01 -1.99
CA GLY A 106 -0.59 -8.26 -2.07
C GLY A 106 -2.06 -8.11 -1.65
N TRP A 107 -2.31 -7.40 -0.55
CA TRP A 107 -3.65 -7.07 -0.09
C TRP A 107 -4.41 -6.18 -1.09
N LEU A 108 -3.76 -5.20 -1.72
CA LEU A 108 -4.37 -4.32 -2.72
C LEU A 108 -4.73 -5.08 -3.99
N TYR A 109 -3.88 -6.00 -4.46
CA TYR A 109 -4.22 -6.92 -5.57
C TYR A 109 -5.49 -7.71 -5.30
N HIS A 110 -5.64 -8.24 -4.09
CA HIS A 110 -6.85 -8.96 -3.71
C HIS A 110 -8.07 -8.05 -3.74
N ARG A 111 -7.96 -6.82 -3.25
CA ARG A 111 -9.06 -5.84 -3.28
C ARG A 111 -9.49 -5.47 -4.70
N ILE A 112 -8.54 -5.28 -5.61
CA ILE A 112 -8.83 -4.98 -7.02
C ILE A 112 -9.53 -6.16 -7.68
N ARG A 113 -9.03 -7.39 -7.49
CA ARG A 113 -9.74 -8.60 -7.97
C ARG A 113 -11.17 -8.68 -7.43
N MET A 114 -11.38 -8.39 -6.15
CA MET A 114 -12.72 -8.35 -5.55
C MET A 114 -13.62 -7.30 -6.21
N CYS A 115 -13.10 -6.12 -6.55
CA CYS A 115 -13.85 -5.07 -7.24
C CYS A 115 -14.25 -5.52 -8.65
N ILE A 116 -13.32 -6.09 -9.42
CA ILE A 116 -13.57 -6.65 -10.77
C ILE A 116 -14.61 -7.76 -10.69
N TRP A 117 -14.44 -8.68 -9.73
CA TRP A 117 -15.38 -9.78 -9.51
C TRP A 117 -16.81 -9.31 -9.22
N LYS A 118 -16.95 -8.25 -8.44
CA LYS A 118 -18.25 -7.63 -8.16
C LYS A 118 -18.85 -6.98 -9.41
N GLN A 119 -18.03 -6.32 -10.25
CA GLN A 119 -18.50 -5.68 -11.49
C GLN A 119 -19.07 -6.68 -12.49
N TRP A 120 -18.59 -7.90 -12.51
CA TRP A 120 -19.11 -8.95 -13.39
C TRP A 120 -20.49 -9.47 -12.98
N LYS A 121 -21.10 -8.97 -11.97
CA LYS A 121 -22.46 -9.23 -11.46
C LYS A 121 -22.95 -10.69 -11.59
N LEU A 122 -23.29 -11.13 -12.80
CA LEU A 122 -23.94 -12.40 -13.09
C LEU A 122 -22.92 -13.56 -13.24
N PRO A 123 -23.28 -14.79 -12.81
CA PRO A 123 -22.45 -15.98 -13.00
C PRO A 123 -22.06 -16.19 -14.47
N ARG A 124 -22.99 -16.01 -15.41
CA ARG A 124 -22.74 -16.10 -16.86
C ARG A 124 -21.63 -15.16 -17.32
N THR A 125 -21.64 -13.92 -16.85
CA THR A 125 -20.59 -12.94 -17.18
C THR A 125 -19.25 -13.32 -16.58
N LYS A 126 -19.23 -13.79 -15.32
CA LYS A 126 -18.03 -14.27 -14.64
C LYS A 126 -17.41 -15.45 -15.39
N LYS A 127 -18.20 -16.47 -15.71
CA LYS A 127 -17.77 -17.63 -16.50
C LYS A 127 -17.13 -17.20 -17.82
N ARG A 128 -17.85 -16.40 -18.62
CA ARG A 128 -17.37 -15.89 -19.92
C ARG A 128 -16.04 -15.15 -19.81
N ASN A 129 -15.91 -14.28 -18.81
CA ASN A 129 -14.69 -13.50 -18.62
C ASN A 129 -13.52 -14.37 -18.17
N LEU A 130 -13.75 -15.36 -17.31
CA LEU A 130 -12.72 -16.32 -16.91
C LEU A 130 -12.23 -17.16 -18.10
N ILE A 131 -13.13 -17.64 -18.96
CA ILE A 131 -12.78 -18.38 -20.19
C ILE A 131 -11.96 -17.50 -21.13
N LYS A 132 -12.36 -16.23 -21.34
CA LYS A 132 -11.57 -15.26 -22.13
C LYS A 132 -10.16 -15.04 -21.57
N MET A 133 -9.97 -15.24 -20.27
CA MET A 133 -8.67 -15.14 -19.61
C MET A 133 -7.88 -16.46 -19.60
N GLY A 134 -8.35 -17.47 -20.37
CA GLY A 134 -7.65 -18.76 -20.54
C GLY A 134 -7.92 -19.78 -19.45
N ILE A 135 -9.01 -19.63 -18.69
CA ILE A 135 -9.41 -20.63 -17.69
C ILE A 135 -10.31 -21.67 -18.36
N HIS A 136 -10.00 -22.96 -18.14
CA HIS A 136 -10.83 -24.07 -18.62
C HIS A 136 -12.28 -23.94 -18.13
N GLU A 137 -13.22 -24.27 -18.99
CA GLU A 137 -14.67 -24.03 -18.79
C GLU A 137 -15.18 -24.63 -17.47
N TYR A 138 -14.78 -25.84 -17.13
CA TYR A 138 -15.18 -26.52 -15.90
C TYR A 138 -14.84 -25.67 -14.65
N TYR A 139 -13.58 -25.24 -14.53
CA TYR A 139 -13.13 -24.42 -13.39
C TYR A 139 -13.75 -23.01 -13.40
N ALA A 140 -13.97 -22.45 -14.57
CA ALA A 140 -14.63 -21.17 -14.73
C ALA A 140 -16.09 -21.23 -14.25
N ASN A 141 -16.79 -22.33 -14.56
CA ASN A 141 -18.16 -22.57 -14.10
C ASN A 141 -18.23 -22.74 -12.57
N MET A 142 -17.36 -23.56 -12.01
CA MET A 142 -17.27 -23.73 -10.54
C MET A 142 -17.03 -22.40 -9.82
N ALA A 143 -16.05 -21.61 -10.27
CA ALA A 143 -15.73 -20.33 -9.66
C ALA A 143 -16.88 -19.32 -9.82
N ALA A 144 -17.51 -19.25 -10.99
CA ALA A 144 -18.61 -18.33 -11.28
C ALA A 144 -19.84 -18.56 -10.41
N ASN A 145 -20.13 -19.83 -10.05
CA ASN A 145 -21.25 -20.23 -9.21
C ASN A 145 -20.96 -20.21 -7.71
N CYS A 146 -19.72 -19.83 -7.30
CA CYS A 146 -19.35 -19.72 -5.90
C CYS A 146 -20.15 -18.63 -5.19
N ARG A 147 -20.91 -19.00 -4.11
CA ARG A 147 -21.79 -18.11 -3.34
C ARG A 147 -21.15 -17.55 -2.08
N ARG A 148 -19.86 -17.81 -1.82
CA ARG A 148 -19.16 -17.43 -0.56
C ARG A 148 -18.78 -15.95 -0.45
N GLY A 149 -19.42 -15.07 -1.21
CA GLY A 149 -19.12 -13.63 -1.17
C GLY A 149 -17.89 -13.21 -1.99
N HIS A 150 -17.85 -11.93 -2.34
CA HIS A 150 -16.87 -11.41 -3.32
C HIS A 150 -15.41 -11.49 -2.86
N TRP A 151 -15.17 -11.33 -1.55
CA TRP A 151 -13.82 -11.42 -0.99
C TRP A 151 -13.25 -12.82 -1.12
N TYR A 152 -14.03 -13.82 -0.71
CA TYR A 152 -13.62 -15.22 -0.84
C TYR A 152 -13.41 -15.62 -2.30
N CYS A 153 -14.38 -15.28 -3.16
CA CYS A 153 -14.29 -15.62 -4.59
C CYS A 153 -13.05 -15.02 -5.26
N ALA A 154 -12.68 -13.77 -4.92
CA ALA A 154 -11.47 -13.12 -5.43
C ALA A 154 -10.16 -13.81 -5.00
N ASN A 155 -10.23 -14.67 -3.98
CA ASN A 155 -9.08 -15.45 -3.48
C ASN A 155 -8.98 -16.86 -4.09
N LEU A 156 -9.99 -17.32 -4.83
CA LEU A 156 -9.97 -18.62 -5.49
C LEU A 156 -8.76 -18.71 -6.43
N THR A 157 -8.11 -19.88 -6.46
CA THR A 157 -6.95 -20.14 -7.34
C THR A 157 -7.28 -19.86 -8.79
N THR A 158 -8.48 -20.25 -9.25
CA THR A 158 -9.00 -19.96 -10.59
C THR A 158 -9.01 -18.47 -10.91
N VAL A 159 -9.50 -17.64 -9.97
CA VAL A 159 -9.58 -16.18 -10.14
C VAL A 159 -8.19 -15.55 -10.09
N LYS A 160 -7.31 -16.04 -9.24
CA LYS A 160 -5.90 -15.60 -9.18
C LYS A 160 -5.16 -15.91 -10.48
N LYS A 161 -5.36 -17.11 -11.04
CA LYS A 161 -4.77 -17.52 -12.34
C LYS A 161 -5.31 -16.70 -13.50
N ALA A 162 -6.59 -16.34 -13.48
CA ALA A 162 -7.20 -15.48 -14.49
C ALA A 162 -6.69 -14.03 -14.39
N MET A 163 -6.63 -13.49 -13.18
CA MET A 163 -6.24 -12.09 -12.90
C MET A 163 -4.84 -12.06 -12.28
N THR A 164 -3.84 -12.41 -13.08
CA THR A 164 -2.43 -12.38 -12.64
C THR A 164 -1.96 -10.96 -12.34
N LYS A 165 -0.82 -10.85 -11.67
CA LYS A 165 -0.18 -9.58 -11.37
C LYS A 165 0.10 -8.79 -12.64
N GLU A 166 0.67 -9.43 -13.64
CA GLU A 166 1.04 -8.86 -14.94
C GLU A 166 -0.19 -8.29 -15.68
N ARG A 167 -1.29 -9.05 -15.70
CA ARG A 167 -2.54 -8.58 -16.33
C ARG A 167 -3.13 -7.36 -15.62
N LEU A 168 -3.05 -7.32 -14.30
CA LEU A 168 -3.53 -6.17 -13.54
C LEU A 168 -2.65 -4.94 -13.76
N ILE A 169 -1.33 -5.10 -13.82
CA ILE A 169 -0.38 -4.03 -14.14
C ILE A 169 -0.66 -3.49 -15.54
N ASN A 170 -0.81 -4.36 -16.54
CA ASN A 170 -1.15 -3.97 -17.92
C ASN A 170 -2.52 -3.27 -18.02
N SER A 171 -3.41 -3.51 -17.06
CA SER A 171 -4.70 -2.82 -16.94
C SER A 171 -4.63 -1.48 -16.20
N GLY A 172 -3.42 -1.04 -15.80
CA GLY A 172 -3.18 0.24 -15.11
C GLY A 172 -3.04 0.13 -13.59
N PHE A 173 -2.89 -1.07 -13.02
CA PHE A 173 -2.60 -1.22 -11.61
C PHE A 173 -1.18 -0.70 -11.29
N TYR A 174 -1.08 0.17 -10.30
CA TYR A 174 0.20 0.70 -9.82
C TYR A 174 0.82 -0.26 -8.81
N ASP A 175 1.88 -0.96 -9.22
CA ASP A 175 2.60 -1.91 -8.38
C ASP A 175 3.49 -1.18 -7.37
N LEU A 176 3.08 -1.23 -6.10
CA LEU A 176 3.77 -0.53 -5.01
C LEU A 176 5.18 -1.06 -4.77
N ALA A 177 5.39 -2.37 -4.97
CA ALA A 177 6.70 -2.98 -4.74
C ALA A 177 7.74 -2.48 -5.76
N THR A 178 7.39 -2.51 -7.05
CA THR A 178 8.25 -1.98 -8.11
C THR A 178 8.49 -0.48 -7.96
N ALA A 179 7.43 0.28 -7.65
CA ALA A 179 7.53 1.71 -7.43
C ALA A 179 8.42 2.06 -6.21
N TYR A 180 8.32 1.30 -5.13
CA TYR A 180 9.19 1.49 -3.97
C TYR A 180 10.66 1.22 -4.31
N GLN A 181 10.94 0.15 -5.05
CA GLN A 181 12.31 -0.14 -5.49
C GLN A 181 12.92 0.99 -6.31
N SER A 182 12.15 1.61 -7.21
CA SER A 182 12.64 2.73 -8.02
C SER A 182 12.92 4.01 -7.21
N VAL A 183 12.21 4.22 -6.09
CA VAL A 183 12.40 5.39 -5.22
C VAL A 183 13.49 5.15 -4.18
N HIS A 184 13.62 3.91 -3.68
CA HIS A 184 14.51 3.57 -2.55
C HIS A 184 15.96 3.29 -2.97
N VAL A 185 16.26 3.08 -4.23
CA VAL A 185 17.61 2.73 -4.73
C VAL A 185 18.67 3.82 -4.48
N ASN A 186 18.30 5.00 -4.03
CA ASN A 186 19.19 6.16 -3.90
C ASN A 186 19.69 6.44 -2.47
N TYR A 187 19.58 5.44 -1.52
CA TYR A 187 20.04 5.64 -0.13
C TYR A 187 20.76 4.42 0.45
#